data_4ee0ce77a40c80ee8b34fe82d550d588
#
_entry.id   4ee0ce77a40c80ee8b34fe82d550d588
#
_cell.length_a   1.000
_cell.length_b   1.000
_cell.length_c   1.000
_cell.angle_alpha   90.00
_cell.angle_beta   90.00
_cell.angle_gamma   90.00
#
_symmetry.space_group_name_H-M   'P 1'
#
loop_
_entity.id
_entity.type
_entity.pdbx_description
1 polymer ?
#
loop_
_entity_poly.entity_id
_entity_poly.type
_entity_poly.pdbx_seq_one_letter_code
_entity_poly.pdbx_strand_id
1 'polypeptide(L)'
;MADDLIARLEALLAKGGDAAALRLALASRHLDAGDAPAAVRHAEAAVRLDPEYSAAWKALGRALTAAGRAADALNAYERGAKVAEKRGDQQAAKEMRVFSKRLQRDAAKPEDDSAG
;
A
#
# COMPACT_ATOMS: atom_id res chain seq x y z
N MET A 1 20.57 10.30 0.50
CA MET A 1 19.77 9.72 1.54
C MET A 1 18.34 9.62 1.13
N ALA A 2 17.55 8.94 1.96
CA ALA A 2 16.13 8.76 1.63
C ALA A 2 15.42 10.09 1.43
N ASP A 3 15.75 11.09 2.26
CA ASP A 3 15.11 12.39 2.17
C ASP A 3 15.41 13.08 0.86
N ASP A 4 16.63 12.93 0.34
CA ASP A 4 16.99 13.54 -0.93
C ASP A 4 16.20 12.91 -2.08
N LEU A 5 15.99 11.60 -2.02
CA LEU A 5 15.24 10.93 -3.06
C LEU A 5 13.76 11.34 -3.00
N ILE A 6 13.19 11.43 -1.81
CA ILE A 6 11.82 11.89 -1.64
C ILE A 6 11.69 13.29 -2.24
N ALA A 7 12.62 14.20 -1.92
CA ALA A 7 12.58 15.56 -2.43
C ALA A 7 12.64 15.59 -3.96
N ARG A 8 13.47 14.74 -4.56
CA ARG A 8 13.57 14.67 -6.02
C ARG A 8 12.29 14.17 -6.65
N LEU A 9 11.67 13.16 -6.03
CA LEU A 9 10.41 12.61 -6.55
C LEU A 9 9.29 13.63 -6.40
N GLU A 10 9.25 14.37 -5.28
CA GLU A 10 8.27 15.42 -5.10
C GLU A 10 8.45 16.54 -6.12
N ALA A 11 9.69 16.84 -6.46
CA ALA A 11 9.97 17.85 -7.47
C ALA A 11 9.45 17.42 -8.85
N LEU A 12 9.60 16.15 -9.18
CA LEU A 12 9.07 15.62 -10.44
C LEU A 12 7.55 15.72 -10.46
N LEU A 13 6.91 15.41 -9.33
CA LEU A 13 5.47 15.49 -9.21
C LEU A 13 5.01 16.94 -9.39
N ALA A 14 5.73 17.90 -8.78
CA ALA A 14 5.39 19.31 -8.85
C ALA A 14 5.51 19.86 -10.27
N LYS A 15 6.31 19.23 -11.11
CA LYS A 15 6.46 19.64 -12.50
C LYS A 15 5.33 19.11 -13.39
N GLY A 16 4.32 18.51 -12.81
CA GLY A 16 3.19 18.01 -13.57
C GLY A 16 3.34 16.59 -14.08
N GLY A 17 4.35 15.88 -13.63
CA GLY A 17 4.56 14.50 -14.05
C GLY A 17 3.81 13.49 -13.21
N ASP A 18 2.57 13.74 -12.86
CA ASP A 18 1.82 12.83 -11.99
C ASP A 18 1.49 11.54 -12.73
N ALA A 19 2.05 10.46 -12.25
CA ALA A 19 1.87 9.15 -12.85
C ALA A 19 1.84 8.10 -11.73
N ALA A 20 1.14 7.01 -11.99
CA ALA A 20 1.00 5.95 -10.97
C ALA A 20 2.37 5.43 -10.50
N ALA A 21 3.31 5.25 -11.41
CA ALA A 21 4.64 4.75 -11.03
C ALA A 21 5.38 5.72 -10.13
N LEU A 22 5.26 7.03 -10.39
CA LEU A 22 5.89 8.04 -9.54
C LEU A 22 5.24 8.05 -8.15
N ARG A 23 3.93 7.96 -8.12
CA ARG A 23 3.21 7.90 -6.84
C ARG A 23 3.57 6.64 -6.07
N LEU A 24 3.74 5.51 -6.76
CA LEU A 24 4.16 4.27 -6.10
C LEU A 24 5.56 4.42 -5.51
N ALA A 25 6.48 5.04 -6.24
CA ALA A 25 7.83 5.26 -5.74
C ALA A 25 7.80 6.13 -4.48
N LEU A 26 6.99 7.19 -4.49
CA LEU A 26 6.85 8.06 -3.32
C LEU A 26 6.26 7.30 -2.14
N ALA A 27 5.22 6.50 -2.38
CA ALA A 27 4.61 5.72 -1.32
C ALA A 27 5.64 4.79 -0.67
N SER A 28 6.44 4.10 -1.49
CA SER A 28 7.45 3.19 -0.97
C SER A 28 8.51 3.92 -0.14
N ARG A 29 8.95 5.07 -0.62
CA ARG A 29 9.99 5.82 0.10
C ARG A 29 9.47 6.40 1.41
N HIS A 30 8.24 6.89 1.42
CA HIS A 30 7.66 7.39 2.66
C HIS A 30 7.44 6.23 3.64
N LEU A 31 7.05 5.07 3.15
CA LEU A 31 6.86 3.91 4.01
C LEU A 31 8.19 3.51 4.65
N ASP A 32 9.26 3.48 3.86
CA ASP A 32 10.61 3.16 4.38
C ASP A 32 11.06 4.20 5.41
N ALA A 33 10.64 5.43 5.23
CA ALA A 33 11.00 6.51 6.16
C ALA A 33 10.11 6.56 7.40
N GLY A 34 9.13 5.67 7.49
CA GLY A 34 8.25 5.63 8.65
C GLY A 34 7.09 6.62 8.61
N ASP A 35 6.84 7.23 7.44
CA ASP A 35 5.75 8.19 7.29
C ASP A 35 4.55 7.50 6.63
N ALA A 36 3.83 6.73 7.41
CA ALA A 36 2.69 5.98 6.90
C ALA A 36 1.59 6.88 6.33
N PRO A 37 1.23 8.02 6.94
CA PRO A 37 0.21 8.88 6.35
C PRO A 37 0.57 9.37 4.95
N ALA A 38 1.81 9.79 4.73
CA ALA A 38 2.24 10.23 3.41
C ALA A 38 2.22 9.05 2.43
N ALA A 39 2.66 7.88 2.88
CA ALA A 39 2.64 6.69 2.03
C ALA A 39 1.22 6.35 1.60
N VAL A 40 0.24 6.47 2.50
CA VAL A 40 -1.16 6.21 2.17
C VAL A 40 -1.63 7.19 1.10
N ARG A 41 -1.34 8.49 1.26
CA ARG A 41 -1.80 9.48 0.29
C ARG A 41 -1.27 9.19 -1.11
N HIS A 42 0.02 8.86 -1.22
CA HIS A 42 0.61 8.60 -2.53
C HIS A 42 0.12 7.28 -3.11
N ALA A 43 -0.05 6.24 -2.28
CA ALA A 43 -0.55 4.96 -2.77
C ALA A 43 -2.01 5.08 -3.23
N GLU A 44 -2.82 5.87 -2.51
CA GLU A 44 -4.20 6.11 -2.94
C GLU A 44 -4.22 6.81 -4.29
N ALA A 45 -3.35 7.78 -4.50
CA ALA A 45 -3.27 8.46 -5.78
C ALA A 45 -2.85 7.48 -6.88
N ALA A 46 -1.92 6.57 -6.58
CA ALA A 46 -1.47 5.59 -7.56
C ALA A 46 -2.60 4.68 -8.03
N VAL A 47 -3.44 4.18 -7.10
CA VAL A 47 -4.53 3.29 -7.50
C VAL A 47 -5.66 4.05 -8.20
N ARG A 48 -5.81 5.35 -7.95
CA ARG A 48 -6.76 6.17 -8.69
C ARG A 48 -6.28 6.39 -10.12
N LEU A 49 -4.97 6.62 -10.28
CA LEU A 49 -4.40 6.87 -11.61
C LEU A 49 -4.39 5.60 -12.45
N ASP A 50 -4.17 4.46 -11.81
CA ASP A 50 -4.14 3.18 -12.53
C ASP A 50 -4.70 2.08 -11.64
N PRO A 51 -6.02 1.87 -11.69
CA PRO A 51 -6.65 0.83 -10.86
C PRO A 51 -6.24 -0.60 -11.20
N GLU A 52 -5.58 -0.80 -12.35
CA GLU A 52 -5.11 -2.13 -12.75
C GLU A 52 -3.66 -2.39 -12.34
N TYR A 53 -3.07 -1.50 -11.60
CA TYR A 53 -1.68 -1.61 -11.19
C TYR A 53 -1.62 -2.35 -9.86
N SER A 54 -1.45 -3.66 -9.91
CA SER A 54 -1.50 -4.47 -8.69
C SER A 54 -0.45 -4.08 -7.65
N ALA A 55 0.73 -3.65 -8.10
CA ALA A 55 1.77 -3.21 -7.16
C ALA A 55 1.34 -1.99 -6.35
N ALA A 56 0.51 -1.12 -6.93
CA ALA A 56 0.00 0.04 -6.21
C ALA A 56 -1.00 -0.38 -5.13
N TRP A 57 -1.84 -1.38 -5.41
CA TRP A 57 -2.75 -1.90 -4.40
C TRP A 57 -1.99 -2.55 -3.24
N LYS A 58 -0.90 -3.26 -3.55
CA LYS A 58 -0.08 -3.86 -2.51
C LYS A 58 0.57 -2.78 -1.65
N ALA A 59 1.08 -1.74 -2.27
CA ALA A 59 1.68 -0.62 -1.54
C ALA A 59 0.65 0.07 -0.66
N LEU A 60 -0.57 0.24 -1.16
CA LEU A 60 -1.65 0.84 -0.38
C LEU A 60 -1.98 -0.04 0.83
N GLY A 61 -2.07 -1.35 0.65
CA GLY A 61 -2.32 -2.26 1.75
C GLY A 61 -1.23 -2.17 2.82
N ARG A 62 0.04 -2.11 2.39
CA ARG A 62 1.16 -1.99 3.33
C ARG A 62 1.12 -0.67 4.08
N ALA A 63 0.84 0.41 3.37
CA ALA A 63 0.79 1.73 3.98
C ALA A 63 -0.37 1.83 4.99
N LEU A 64 -1.52 1.30 4.62
CA LEU A 64 -2.68 1.31 5.52
C LEU A 64 -2.43 0.44 6.75
N THR A 65 -1.75 -0.69 6.58
CA THR A 65 -1.39 -1.53 7.72
C THR A 65 -0.46 -0.76 8.66
N ALA A 66 0.54 -0.09 8.10
CA ALA A 66 1.48 0.70 8.90
C ALA A 66 0.80 1.88 9.59
N ALA A 67 -0.27 2.39 9.00
CA ALA A 67 -1.03 3.50 9.58
C ALA A 67 -2.06 3.02 10.60
N GLY A 68 -2.12 1.72 10.89
CA GLY A 68 -3.08 1.20 11.86
C GLY A 68 -4.50 1.10 11.33
N ARG A 69 -4.67 1.15 10.00
CA ARG A 69 -6.00 1.11 9.37
C ARG A 69 -6.23 -0.27 8.77
N ALA A 70 -6.34 -1.27 9.63
CA ALA A 70 -6.38 -2.68 9.23
C ALA A 70 -7.57 -3.03 8.32
N ALA A 71 -8.75 -2.49 8.59
CA ALA A 71 -9.92 -2.81 7.78
C ALA A 71 -9.75 -2.27 6.35
N ASP A 72 -9.20 -1.06 6.23
CA ASP A 72 -8.94 -0.48 4.92
C ASP A 72 -7.85 -1.24 4.20
N ALA A 73 -6.82 -1.68 4.94
CA ALA A 73 -5.74 -2.46 4.36
C ALA A 73 -6.27 -3.79 3.80
N LEU A 74 -7.16 -4.44 4.53
CA LEU A 74 -7.75 -5.69 4.09
C LEU A 74 -8.48 -5.48 2.76
N ASN A 75 -9.27 -4.40 2.67
CA ASN A 75 -9.98 -4.08 1.44
C ASN A 75 -8.99 -3.86 0.28
N ALA A 76 -7.91 -3.11 0.52
CA ALA A 76 -6.93 -2.82 -0.52
C ALA A 76 -6.26 -4.11 -1.02
N TYR A 77 -5.89 -5.01 -0.11
CA TYR A 77 -5.27 -6.27 -0.50
C TYR A 77 -6.24 -7.16 -1.27
N GLU A 78 -7.51 -7.19 -0.87
CA GLU A 78 -8.50 -8.01 -1.57
C GLU A 78 -8.72 -7.51 -2.98
N ARG A 79 -8.81 -6.20 -3.15
CA ARG A 79 -8.97 -5.61 -4.47
C ARG A 79 -7.72 -5.83 -5.31
N GLY A 80 -6.55 -5.66 -4.71
CA GLY A 80 -5.29 -5.88 -5.40
C GLY A 80 -5.12 -7.32 -5.85
N ALA A 81 -5.55 -8.27 -5.03
CA ALA A 81 -5.46 -9.68 -5.39
C ALA A 81 -6.33 -9.99 -6.61
N LYS A 82 -7.53 -9.40 -6.67
CA LYS A 82 -8.40 -9.59 -7.83
C LYS A 82 -7.80 -8.98 -9.09
N VAL A 83 -7.21 -7.79 -8.96
CA VAL A 83 -6.54 -7.15 -10.08
C VAL A 83 -5.39 -8.03 -10.58
N ALA A 84 -4.58 -8.55 -9.65
CA ALA A 84 -3.45 -9.39 -10.01
C ALA A 84 -3.90 -10.67 -10.70
N GLU A 85 -4.97 -11.30 -10.21
CA GLU A 85 -5.49 -12.50 -10.84
C GLU A 85 -5.96 -12.23 -12.25
N LYS A 86 -6.69 -11.14 -12.43
CA LYS A 86 -7.21 -10.78 -13.72
C LYS A 86 -6.08 -10.54 -14.72
N ARG A 87 -4.96 -10.04 -14.26
CA ARG A 87 -3.81 -9.78 -15.11
C ARG A 87 -2.89 -10.99 -15.25
N GLY A 88 -3.21 -12.09 -14.59
CA GLY A 88 -2.40 -13.30 -14.67
C GLY A 88 -1.21 -13.32 -13.75
N ASP A 89 -1.11 -12.37 -12.82
CA ASP A 89 0.00 -12.32 -11.87
C ASP A 89 -0.37 -13.12 -10.63
N GLN A 90 -0.21 -14.41 -10.72
CA GLN A 90 -0.62 -15.32 -9.64
C GLN A 90 0.22 -15.14 -8.38
N GLN A 91 1.48 -14.79 -8.52
CA GLN A 91 2.34 -14.61 -7.35
C GLN A 91 1.92 -13.39 -6.55
N ALA A 92 1.66 -12.28 -7.21
CA ALA A 92 1.19 -11.08 -6.51
C ALA A 92 -0.16 -11.33 -5.86
N ALA A 93 -1.04 -12.07 -6.52
CA ALA A 93 -2.34 -12.41 -5.94
C ALA A 93 -2.18 -13.23 -4.67
N LYS A 94 -1.28 -14.23 -4.70
CA LYS A 94 -1.02 -15.06 -3.52
C LYS A 94 -0.46 -14.24 -2.37
N GLU A 95 0.49 -13.37 -2.67
CA GLU A 95 1.10 -12.52 -1.64
C GLU A 95 0.05 -11.66 -0.96
N MET A 96 -0.81 -11.03 -1.74
CA MET A 96 -1.83 -10.17 -1.17
C MET A 96 -2.87 -10.95 -0.37
N ARG A 97 -3.18 -12.17 -0.79
CA ARG A 97 -4.09 -13.01 -0.01
C ARG A 97 -3.49 -13.46 1.30
N VAL A 98 -2.18 -13.70 1.33
CA VAL A 98 -1.49 -14.04 2.58
C VAL A 98 -1.60 -12.85 3.55
N PHE A 99 -1.37 -11.62 3.05
CA PHE A 99 -1.50 -10.44 3.90
C PHE A 99 -2.94 -10.25 4.37
N SER A 100 -3.92 -10.50 3.50
CA SER A 100 -5.34 -10.42 3.90
C SER A 100 -5.65 -11.39 5.02
N LYS A 101 -5.21 -12.62 4.89
CA LYS A 101 -5.47 -13.64 5.90
C LYS A 101 -4.81 -13.29 7.23
N ARG A 102 -3.62 -12.73 7.17
CA ARG A 102 -2.91 -12.33 8.37
C ARG A 102 -3.66 -11.21 9.08
N LEU A 103 -4.15 -10.24 8.33
CA LEU A 103 -4.93 -9.16 8.91
C LEU A 103 -6.22 -9.68 9.53
N GLN A 104 -6.90 -10.60 8.87
CA GLN A 104 -8.12 -11.19 9.39
C GLN A 104 -7.86 -11.96 10.67
N ARG A 105 -6.77 -12.73 10.70
CA ARG A 105 -6.40 -13.50 11.87
C ARG A 105 -6.08 -12.59 13.05
N ASP A 106 -5.35 -11.51 12.78
CA ASP A 106 -4.98 -10.58 13.84
C ASP A 106 -6.19 -9.86 14.38
N ALA A 107 -7.14 -9.51 13.52
CA ALA A 107 -8.37 -8.87 13.95
C ALA A 107 -9.26 -9.81 14.76
N ALA A 108 -9.17 -11.11 14.51
CA ALA A 108 -9.97 -12.08 15.21
C ALA A 108 -9.39 -12.47 16.57
N LYS A 109 -8.14 -12.09 16.84
CA LYS A 109 -7.57 -12.42 18.13
C LYS A 109 -8.29 -11.64 19.21
N PRO A 110 -8.53 -12.28 20.32
CA PRO A 110 -9.13 -11.56 21.44
C PRO A 110 -8.19 -10.44 21.84
N GLU A 111 -8.76 -9.40 22.28
CA GLU A 111 -7.98 -8.31 22.67
C GLU A 111 -7.20 -8.82 23.80
N ASP A 112 -6.06 -8.43 23.96
CA ASP A 112 -5.25 -9.02 24.86
C ASP A 112 -5.58 -8.67 26.19
N ASP A 113 -6.08 -9.35 26.57
CA ASP A 113 -6.44 -9.46 27.75
C ASP A 113 -5.35 -9.79 28.54
N SER A 114 -4.49 -9.93 28.01
CA SER A 114 -3.38 -10.17 28.70
C SER A 114 -3.31 -9.21 29.71
N ALA A 115 -3.91 -8.37 29.52
CA ALA A 115 -4.00 -7.43 30.49
C ALA A 115 -4.43 -8.23 31.65
N GLY A 116 -5.06 -9.16 31.37
CA GLY A 116 -5.54 -9.94 32.45
C GLY A 116 -4.43 -10.59 33.13
#